data_c79794185b2fe57068bea4dc353245a7
#
_entry.id   c79794185b2fe57068bea4dc353245a7
#
_cell.length_a   1.000
_cell.length_b   1.000
_cell.length_c   1.000
_cell.angle_alpha   90.00
_cell.angle_beta   90.00
_cell.angle_gamma   90.00
#
_symmetry.space_group_name_H-M   'P 1'
#
loop_
_entity.id
_entity.type
_entity.pdbx_description
1 polymer ?
#
loop_
_entity_poly.entity_id
_entity_poly.type
_entity_poly.pdbx_seq_one_letter_code
_entity_poly.pdbx_strand_id
1 'polypeptide(L)'
;MIQKYIQYLRLIGLGKGRIFLHILIHVLDGVREFVVNIFAVSFYIACLQEGDGKRFFAGLLFFCGINLALRGVSRWYRECYSEQADILQEGRIVHRIEERAAAVPYASYEKTAFLNRLEYLANHASATYEKIMGNIGNTVRLASALIAVLTYLATLDPVLFVVAIAPFLLMLVLRRQGEVRHDYE
;
A
#
# COMPACT_ATOMS: atom_id res chain seq x y z
N MET A 1 0.34 16.17 5.59
CA MET A 1 0.33 14.78 6.09
C MET A 1 1.51 13.95 5.53
N ILE A 2 1.75 13.92 4.23
CA ILE A 2 2.83 13.16 3.56
C ILE A 2 4.23 13.51 4.09
N GLN A 3 4.53 14.78 4.36
CA GLN A 3 5.84 15.19 4.91
C GLN A 3 6.17 14.56 6.26
N LYS A 4 5.16 14.39 7.13
CA LYS A 4 5.34 13.73 8.44
C LYS A 4 5.69 12.24 8.27
N TYR A 5 5.07 11.55 7.30
CA TYR A 5 5.41 10.16 6.99
C TYR A 5 6.83 10.02 6.42
N ILE A 6 7.25 10.92 5.53
CA ILE A 6 8.60 10.93 4.97
C ILE A 6 9.65 11.19 6.07
N GLN A 7 9.40 12.12 6.97
CA GLN A 7 10.27 12.39 8.12
C GLN A 7 10.36 11.17 9.05
N TYR A 8 9.22 10.50 9.30
CA TYR A 8 9.17 9.29 10.12
C TYR A 8 9.97 8.15 9.49
N LEU A 9 9.79 7.89 8.19
CA LEU A 9 10.55 6.88 7.46
C LEU A 9 12.06 7.17 7.43
N ARG A 10 12.46 8.45 7.34
CA ARG A 10 13.85 8.87 7.41
C ARG A 10 14.43 8.68 8.82
N LEU A 11 13.66 8.97 9.86
CA LEU A 11 14.04 8.75 11.27
C LEU A 11 14.28 7.27 11.56
N ILE A 12 13.48 6.39 11.00
CA ILE A 12 13.59 4.93 11.20
C ILE A 12 14.82 4.36 10.45
N GLY A 13 15.39 5.10 9.48
CA GLY A 13 16.57 4.65 8.72
C GLY A 13 16.28 3.50 7.77
N LEU A 14 15.08 3.45 7.19
CA LEU A 14 14.73 2.48 6.16
C LEU A 14 15.65 2.63 4.94
N GLY A 15 16.28 1.54 4.53
CA GLY A 15 17.05 1.49 3.30
C GLY A 15 16.16 1.78 2.09
N LYS A 16 16.64 2.64 1.18
CA LYS A 16 15.90 3.03 -0.04
C LYS A 16 15.48 1.80 -0.87
N GLY A 17 16.32 0.77 -0.93
CA GLY A 17 16.02 -0.47 -1.65
C GLY A 17 14.83 -1.23 -1.08
N ARG A 18 14.64 -1.22 0.24
CA ARG A 18 13.51 -1.87 0.89
C ARG A 18 12.19 -1.17 0.58
N ILE A 19 12.17 0.15 0.65
CA ILE A 19 10.98 0.94 0.31
C ILE A 19 10.62 0.71 -1.16
N PHE A 20 11.62 0.72 -2.05
CA PHE A 20 11.42 0.47 -3.47
C PHE A 20 10.84 -0.92 -3.73
N LEU A 21 11.40 -1.96 -3.12
CA LEU A 21 10.93 -3.34 -3.28
C LEU A 21 9.51 -3.52 -2.73
N HIS A 22 9.22 -2.91 -1.58
CA HIS A 22 7.87 -2.91 -1.00
C HIS A 22 6.85 -2.26 -1.94
N ILE A 23 7.16 -1.09 -2.49
CA ILE A 23 6.32 -0.41 -3.48
C ILE A 23 6.13 -1.27 -4.73
N LEU A 24 7.21 -1.85 -5.26
CA LEU A 24 7.17 -2.68 -6.46
C LEU A 24 6.22 -3.88 -6.32
N ILE A 25 6.29 -4.59 -5.20
CA ILE A 25 5.42 -5.74 -4.93
C ILE A 25 3.94 -5.31 -4.84
N HIS A 26 3.67 -4.18 -4.19
CA HIS A 26 2.28 -3.67 -4.10
C HIS A 26 1.75 -3.16 -5.44
N VAL A 27 2.60 -2.61 -6.31
CA VAL A 27 2.24 -2.30 -7.71
C VAL A 27 1.89 -3.57 -8.46
N LEU A 28 2.70 -4.62 -8.35
CA LEU A 28 2.42 -5.93 -8.98
C LEU A 28 1.10 -6.53 -8.46
N ASP A 29 0.82 -6.44 -7.17
CA ASP A 29 -0.44 -6.90 -6.59
C ASP A 29 -1.64 -6.12 -7.14
N GLY A 30 -1.53 -4.80 -7.33
CA GLY A 30 -2.58 -3.97 -7.92
C GLY A 30 -2.82 -4.29 -9.39
N VAL A 31 -1.76 -4.47 -10.18
CA VAL A 31 -1.86 -4.89 -11.58
C VAL A 31 -2.48 -6.29 -11.69
N ARG A 32 -2.11 -7.22 -10.81
CA ARG A 32 -2.72 -8.55 -10.74
C ARG A 32 -4.22 -8.48 -10.48
N GLU A 33 -4.68 -7.64 -9.56
CA GLU A 33 -6.11 -7.45 -9.29
C GLU A 33 -6.87 -6.99 -10.54
N PHE A 34 -6.30 -6.05 -11.30
CA PHE A 34 -6.87 -5.62 -12.56
C PHE A 34 -6.93 -6.77 -13.59
N VAL A 35 -5.81 -7.48 -13.79
CA VAL A 35 -5.71 -8.56 -14.79
C VAL A 35 -6.72 -9.67 -14.49
N VAL A 36 -6.86 -10.08 -13.22
CA VAL A 36 -7.73 -11.20 -12.85
C VAL A 36 -9.20 -10.80 -12.79
N ASN A 37 -9.53 -9.63 -12.24
CA ASN A 37 -10.92 -9.26 -11.96
C ASN A 37 -11.59 -8.53 -13.12
N ILE A 38 -10.84 -7.88 -14.00
CA ILE A 38 -11.41 -7.08 -15.07
C ILE A 38 -11.03 -7.66 -16.44
N PHE A 39 -9.72 -7.74 -16.72
CA PHE A 39 -9.26 -8.13 -18.05
C PHE A 39 -9.60 -9.59 -18.37
N ALA A 40 -9.39 -10.54 -17.43
CA ALA A 40 -9.73 -11.93 -17.62
C ALA A 40 -11.24 -12.13 -17.78
N VAL A 41 -12.06 -11.43 -16.98
CA VAL A 41 -13.53 -11.51 -17.09
C VAL A 41 -14.00 -10.97 -18.44
N SER A 42 -13.49 -9.83 -18.89
CA SER A 42 -13.81 -9.27 -20.22
C SER A 42 -13.45 -10.24 -21.34
N PHE A 43 -12.27 -10.88 -21.24
CA PHE A 43 -11.83 -11.90 -22.19
C PHE A 43 -12.75 -13.13 -22.23
N TYR A 44 -13.18 -13.61 -21.04
CA TYR A 44 -14.10 -14.76 -20.98
C TYR A 44 -15.46 -14.44 -21.55
N ILE A 45 -16.00 -13.25 -21.31
CA ILE A 45 -17.28 -12.82 -21.90
C ILE A 45 -17.18 -12.78 -23.42
N ALA A 46 -16.08 -12.24 -23.98
CA ALA A 46 -15.86 -12.21 -25.42
C ALA A 46 -15.78 -13.62 -26.01
N CYS A 47 -15.04 -14.54 -25.39
CA CYS A 47 -14.97 -15.93 -25.85
C CYS A 47 -16.30 -16.66 -25.81
N LEU A 48 -17.15 -16.38 -24.83
CA LEU A 48 -18.51 -16.95 -24.74
C LEU A 48 -19.43 -16.40 -25.81
N GLN A 49 -19.33 -15.12 -26.15
CA GLN A 49 -20.10 -14.49 -27.23
C GLN A 49 -19.70 -15.02 -28.59
N GLU A 50 -18.42 -15.31 -28.82
CA GLU A 50 -17.90 -15.89 -30.06
C GLU A 50 -18.15 -17.41 -30.14
N GLY A 51 -18.53 -18.07 -29.04
CA GLY A 51 -18.76 -19.53 -28.98
C GLY A 51 -17.43 -20.34 -29.05
N ASP A 52 -16.27 -19.71 -28.85
CA ASP A 52 -14.95 -20.36 -28.96
C ASP A 52 -14.53 -21.00 -27.65
N GLY A 53 -15.01 -22.22 -27.40
CA GLY A 53 -14.65 -22.96 -26.17
C GLY A 53 -13.17 -23.26 -26.03
N LYS A 54 -12.42 -23.41 -27.14
CA LYS A 54 -10.95 -23.67 -27.05
C LYS A 54 -10.19 -22.47 -26.53
N ARG A 55 -10.51 -21.27 -27.04
CA ARG A 55 -9.93 -20.00 -26.52
C ARG A 55 -10.31 -19.76 -25.08
N PHE A 56 -11.55 -20.07 -24.69
CA PHE A 56 -12.01 -19.95 -23.32
C PHE A 56 -11.15 -20.78 -22.35
N PHE A 57 -10.95 -22.09 -22.63
CA PHE A 57 -10.14 -22.96 -21.78
C PHE A 57 -8.66 -22.58 -21.79
N ALA A 58 -8.09 -22.21 -22.94
CA ALA A 58 -6.72 -21.72 -23.03
C ALA A 58 -6.50 -20.45 -22.21
N GLY A 59 -7.45 -19.50 -22.29
CA GLY A 59 -7.44 -18.30 -21.49
C GLY A 59 -7.52 -18.58 -19.99
N LEU A 60 -8.39 -19.53 -19.58
CA LEU A 60 -8.53 -19.91 -18.17
C LEU A 60 -7.22 -20.45 -17.61
N LEU A 61 -6.53 -21.34 -18.31
CA LEU A 61 -5.23 -21.87 -17.91
C LEU A 61 -4.17 -20.77 -17.86
N PHE A 62 -4.15 -19.87 -18.85
CA PHE A 62 -3.19 -18.77 -18.91
C PHE A 62 -3.36 -17.78 -17.74
N PHE A 63 -4.58 -17.29 -17.50
CA PHE A 63 -4.83 -16.34 -16.41
C PHE A 63 -4.68 -16.99 -15.02
N CYS A 64 -5.03 -18.27 -14.88
CA CYS A 64 -4.77 -19.03 -13.67
C CYS A 64 -3.25 -19.15 -13.41
N GLY A 65 -2.47 -19.48 -14.43
CA GLY A 65 -1.00 -19.56 -14.37
C GLY A 65 -0.38 -18.22 -13.97
N ILE A 66 -0.78 -17.11 -14.59
CA ILE A 66 -0.31 -15.77 -14.24
C ILE A 66 -0.68 -15.42 -12.79
N ASN A 67 -1.91 -15.68 -12.38
CA ASN A 67 -2.35 -15.41 -11.02
C ASN A 67 -1.55 -16.20 -9.98
N LEU A 68 -1.29 -17.47 -10.24
CA LEU A 68 -0.47 -18.31 -9.36
C LEU A 68 0.99 -17.83 -9.31
N ALA A 69 1.59 -17.48 -10.44
CA ALA A 69 2.95 -16.96 -10.50
C ALA A 69 3.09 -15.65 -9.73
N LEU A 70 2.21 -14.68 -9.95
CA LEU A 70 2.23 -13.39 -9.25
C LEU A 70 1.95 -13.55 -7.75
N ARG A 71 1.01 -14.41 -7.35
CA ARG A 71 0.79 -14.76 -5.95
C ARG A 71 2.02 -15.41 -5.31
N GLY A 72 2.69 -16.31 -6.04
CA GLY A 72 3.92 -16.95 -5.58
C GLY A 72 5.03 -15.93 -5.29
N VAL A 73 5.24 -14.97 -6.19
CA VAL A 73 6.21 -13.88 -6.00
C VAL A 73 5.86 -13.02 -4.77
N SER A 74 4.59 -12.59 -4.65
CA SER A 74 4.15 -11.77 -3.51
C SER A 74 4.23 -12.53 -2.18
N ARG A 75 3.95 -13.85 -2.20
CA ARG A 75 4.06 -14.71 -1.03
C ARG A 75 5.51 -14.93 -0.62
N TRP A 76 6.39 -15.25 -1.57
CA TRP A 76 7.82 -15.38 -1.34
C TRP A 76 8.41 -14.10 -0.73
N TYR A 77 8.07 -12.93 -1.27
CA TYR A 77 8.50 -11.65 -0.73
C TYR A 77 8.08 -11.48 0.73
N ARG A 78 6.83 -11.77 1.07
CA ARG A 78 6.31 -11.62 2.43
C ARG A 78 6.98 -12.57 3.41
N GLU A 79 7.06 -13.86 3.07
CA GLU A 79 7.57 -14.89 3.96
C GLU A 79 9.10 -14.88 4.09
N CYS A 80 9.82 -14.67 2.99
CA CYS A 80 11.27 -14.78 2.99
C CYS A 80 12.01 -13.45 3.23
N TYR A 81 11.41 -12.32 2.85
CA TYR A 81 12.09 -11.03 2.90
C TYR A 81 11.45 -10.03 3.87
N SER A 82 10.13 -9.83 3.80
CA SER A 82 9.46 -8.79 4.60
C SER A 82 9.53 -9.11 6.08
N GLU A 83 9.20 -10.34 6.48
CA GLU A 83 9.16 -10.76 7.88
C GLU A 83 10.52 -10.59 8.56
N GLN A 84 11.61 -11.07 7.95
CA GLN A 84 12.95 -10.90 8.50
C GLN A 84 13.37 -9.43 8.58
N ALA A 85 13.05 -8.66 7.54
CA ALA A 85 13.37 -7.24 7.51
C ALA A 85 12.53 -6.44 8.52
N ASP A 86 11.29 -6.86 8.84
CA ASP A 86 10.43 -6.24 9.84
C ASP A 86 10.98 -6.48 11.24
N ILE A 87 11.39 -7.71 11.57
CA ILE A 87 12.04 -8.05 12.87
C ILE A 87 13.30 -7.20 13.07
N LEU A 88 14.18 -7.11 12.07
CA LEU A 88 15.38 -6.28 12.16
C LEU A 88 15.07 -4.79 12.35
N GLN A 89 14.01 -4.31 11.74
CA GLN A 89 13.61 -2.92 11.85
C GLN A 89 12.99 -2.61 13.22
N GLU A 90 12.21 -3.54 13.75
CA GLU A 90 11.66 -3.46 15.10
C GLU A 90 12.78 -3.36 16.13
N GLY A 91 13.78 -4.22 16.05
CA GLY A 91 14.97 -4.14 16.91
C GLY A 91 15.69 -2.78 16.82
N ARG A 92 15.79 -2.20 15.62
CA ARG A 92 16.39 -0.86 15.44
C ARG A 92 15.52 0.25 16.05
N ILE A 93 14.20 0.14 15.99
CA ILE A 93 13.30 1.13 16.58
C ILE A 93 13.43 1.09 18.09
N VAL A 94 13.38 -0.09 18.69
CA VAL A 94 13.54 -0.28 20.14
C VAL A 94 14.89 0.26 20.61
N HIS A 95 15.98 -0.14 19.95
CA HIS A 95 17.32 0.33 20.28
C HIS A 95 17.45 1.87 20.24
N ARG A 96 16.85 2.54 19.26
CA ARG A 96 16.84 4.02 19.21
C ARG A 96 16.01 4.66 20.32
N ILE A 97 14.94 4.03 20.75
CA ILE A 97 14.13 4.50 21.88
C ILE A 97 14.99 4.41 23.15
N GLU A 98 15.66 3.28 23.36
CA GLU A 98 16.56 3.05 24.51
C GLU A 98 17.74 4.03 24.52
N GLU A 99 18.40 4.22 23.38
CA GLU A 99 19.52 5.17 23.24
C GLU A 99 19.09 6.61 23.60
N ARG A 100 17.93 7.03 23.08
CA ARG A 100 17.39 8.35 23.42
C ARG A 100 16.93 8.46 24.86
N ALA A 101 16.34 7.42 25.41
CA ALA A 101 15.98 7.36 26.81
C ALA A 101 17.23 7.50 27.71
N ALA A 102 18.29 6.75 27.40
CA ALA A 102 19.55 6.82 28.14
C ALA A 102 20.21 8.21 28.14
N ALA A 103 19.98 9.01 27.09
CA ALA A 103 20.50 10.38 26.99
C ALA A 103 19.70 11.42 27.81
N VAL A 104 18.56 11.03 28.40
CA VAL A 104 17.71 11.95 29.18
C VAL A 104 18.23 12.06 30.64
N PRO A 105 18.26 13.27 31.23
CA PRO A 105 18.67 13.44 32.61
C PRO A 105 17.86 12.62 33.61
N TYR A 106 18.51 12.07 34.64
CA TYR A 106 17.89 11.21 35.67
C TYR A 106 16.62 11.83 36.30
N ALA A 107 16.63 13.14 36.55
CA ALA A 107 15.44 13.85 37.06
C ALA A 107 14.19 13.74 36.23
N SER A 108 14.30 13.33 34.95
CA SER A 108 13.14 13.09 34.10
C SER A 108 12.49 11.73 34.36
N TYR A 109 13.25 10.75 34.85
CA TYR A 109 12.75 9.43 35.22
C TYR A 109 11.93 9.43 36.51
N GLU A 110 12.06 10.46 37.33
CA GLU A 110 11.22 10.67 38.52
C GLU A 110 9.81 11.15 38.17
N LYS A 111 9.61 11.62 36.92
CA LYS A 111 8.32 12.09 36.45
C LYS A 111 7.47 10.96 35.86
N THR A 112 6.37 10.61 36.51
CA THR A 112 5.42 9.58 36.06
C THR A 112 4.98 9.78 34.60
N ALA A 113 4.80 11.03 34.18
CA ALA A 113 4.40 11.38 32.81
C ALA A 113 5.49 10.97 31.77
N PHE A 114 6.78 11.03 32.12
CA PHE A 114 7.84 10.58 31.25
C PHE A 114 7.87 9.05 31.14
N LEU A 115 7.77 8.34 32.27
CA LEU A 115 7.73 6.89 32.29
C LEU A 115 6.55 6.32 31.49
N ASN A 116 5.37 6.89 31.67
CA ASN A 116 4.18 6.48 30.89
C ASN A 116 4.36 6.71 29.39
N ARG A 117 5.02 7.80 28.97
CA ARG A 117 5.34 8.04 27.56
C ARG A 117 6.38 7.08 27.01
N LEU A 118 7.39 6.75 27.79
CA LEU A 118 8.43 5.79 27.40
C LEU A 118 7.84 4.40 27.24
N GLU A 119 7.04 3.96 28.18
CA GLU A 119 6.32 2.68 28.13
C GLU A 119 5.36 2.63 26.92
N TYR A 120 4.58 3.70 26.69
CA TYR A 120 3.72 3.80 25.54
C TYR A 120 4.52 3.68 24.23
N LEU A 121 5.65 4.37 24.10
CA LEU A 121 6.50 4.30 22.91
C LEU A 121 7.09 2.92 22.71
N ALA A 122 7.59 2.29 23.77
CA ALA A 122 8.16 0.94 23.71
C ALA A 122 7.13 -0.09 23.22
N ASN A 123 5.89 0.00 23.71
CA ASN A 123 4.84 -0.97 23.39
C ASN A 123 4.14 -0.70 22.05
N HIS A 124 4.13 0.54 21.54
CA HIS A 124 3.32 0.90 20.37
C HIS A 124 4.14 1.30 19.14
N ALA A 125 5.45 1.48 19.25
CA ALA A 125 6.26 1.96 18.14
C ALA A 125 6.32 0.95 16.99
N SER A 126 6.44 -0.34 17.31
CA SER A 126 6.45 -1.44 16.34
C SER A 126 5.11 -1.56 15.60
N ALA A 127 4.02 -1.63 16.35
CA ALA A 127 2.67 -1.70 15.78
C ALA A 127 2.34 -0.47 14.90
N THR A 128 2.84 0.71 15.28
CA THR A 128 2.68 1.94 14.49
C THR A 128 3.46 1.85 13.18
N TYR A 129 4.68 1.30 13.22
CA TYR A 129 5.50 1.07 12.03
C TYR A 129 4.81 0.13 11.04
N GLU A 130 4.35 -1.03 11.50
CA GLU A 130 3.61 -1.99 10.67
C GLU A 130 2.36 -1.37 10.04
N LYS A 131 1.59 -0.63 10.82
CA LYS A 131 0.40 0.07 10.34
C LYS A 131 0.73 1.10 9.25
N ILE A 132 1.82 1.85 9.40
CA ILE A 132 2.26 2.83 8.40
C ILE A 132 2.69 2.12 7.12
N MET A 133 3.51 1.07 7.22
CA MET A 133 3.96 0.30 6.05
C MET A 133 2.79 -0.38 5.34
N GLY A 134 1.87 -0.98 6.08
CA GLY A 134 0.66 -1.57 5.54
C GLY A 134 -0.23 -0.56 4.81
N ASN A 135 -0.42 0.64 5.37
CA ASN A 135 -1.18 1.70 4.74
C ASN A 135 -0.52 2.21 3.46
N ILE A 136 0.80 2.37 3.44
CA ILE A 136 1.56 2.74 2.23
C ILE A 136 1.37 1.67 1.16
N GLY A 137 1.59 0.41 1.51
CA GLY A 137 1.43 -0.72 0.59
C GLY A 137 0.01 -0.80 0.00
N ASN A 138 -1.01 -0.70 0.86
CA ASN A 138 -2.40 -0.73 0.42
C ASN A 138 -2.76 0.46 -0.49
N THR A 139 -2.28 1.66 -0.17
CA THR A 139 -2.49 2.85 -1.00
C THR A 139 -1.84 2.69 -2.38
N VAL A 140 -0.61 2.19 -2.45
CA VAL A 140 0.11 1.92 -3.69
C VAL A 140 -0.63 0.86 -4.53
N ARG A 141 -1.08 -0.24 -3.89
CA ARG A 141 -1.84 -1.30 -4.56
C ARG A 141 -3.13 -0.77 -5.19
N LEU A 142 -3.92 -0.01 -4.42
CA LEU A 142 -5.17 0.57 -4.92
C LEU A 142 -4.92 1.61 -6.02
N ALA A 143 -3.90 2.45 -5.89
CA ALA A 143 -3.53 3.43 -6.90
C ALA A 143 -3.10 2.75 -8.22
N SER A 144 -2.29 1.69 -8.15
CA SER A 144 -1.85 0.96 -9.34
C SER A 144 -3.00 0.21 -10.01
N ALA A 145 -3.90 -0.41 -9.24
CA ALA A 145 -5.10 -1.03 -9.78
C ALA A 145 -6.02 0.01 -10.47
N LEU A 146 -6.22 1.18 -9.84
CA LEU A 146 -7.02 2.26 -10.41
C LEU A 146 -6.41 2.79 -11.72
N ILE A 147 -5.09 3.01 -11.77
CA ILE A 147 -4.40 3.44 -12.98
C ILE A 147 -4.59 2.40 -14.10
N ALA A 148 -4.43 1.12 -13.79
CA ALA A 148 -4.62 0.04 -14.77
C ALA A 148 -6.06 0.01 -15.32
N VAL A 149 -7.07 0.16 -14.46
CA VAL A 149 -8.49 0.23 -14.86
C VAL A 149 -8.74 1.45 -15.75
N LEU A 150 -8.27 2.63 -15.35
CA LEU A 150 -8.47 3.85 -16.13
C LEU A 150 -7.78 3.80 -17.49
N THR A 151 -6.57 3.23 -17.55
CA THR A 151 -5.87 3.01 -18.81
C THR A 151 -6.66 2.08 -19.73
N TYR A 152 -7.19 0.99 -19.18
CA TYR A 152 -8.01 0.05 -19.94
C TYR A 152 -9.30 0.70 -20.46
N LEU A 153 -10.02 1.45 -19.62
CA LEU A 153 -11.22 2.18 -20.04
C LEU A 153 -10.92 3.20 -21.15
N ALA A 154 -9.80 3.91 -21.07
CA ALA A 154 -9.38 4.85 -22.11
C ALA A 154 -9.10 4.18 -23.45
N THR A 155 -8.68 2.90 -23.46
CA THR A 155 -8.45 2.13 -24.70
C THR A 155 -9.75 1.58 -25.30
N LEU A 156 -10.79 1.35 -24.49
CA LEU A 156 -12.09 0.87 -24.95
C LEU A 156 -12.93 2.00 -25.52
N ASP A 157 -13.16 3.02 -24.73
CA ASP A 157 -13.95 4.20 -25.12
C ASP A 157 -13.57 5.42 -24.26
N PRO A 158 -13.12 6.52 -24.89
CA PRO A 158 -12.77 7.74 -24.16
C PRO A 158 -13.94 8.36 -23.40
N VAL A 159 -15.19 8.12 -23.82
CA VAL A 159 -16.38 8.59 -23.09
C VAL A 159 -16.52 7.85 -21.75
N LEU A 160 -16.32 6.54 -21.73
CA LEU A 160 -16.33 5.74 -20.49
C LEU A 160 -15.23 6.21 -19.50
N PHE A 161 -14.06 6.56 -20.02
CA PHE A 161 -12.98 7.11 -19.21
C PHE A 161 -13.40 8.41 -18.52
N VAL A 162 -13.99 9.37 -19.25
CA VAL A 162 -14.47 10.63 -18.68
C VAL A 162 -15.56 10.41 -17.64
N VAL A 163 -16.52 9.54 -17.91
CA VAL A 163 -17.61 9.19 -16.97
C VAL A 163 -17.04 8.54 -15.71
N ALA A 164 -16.03 7.68 -15.82
CA ALA A 164 -15.39 7.04 -14.67
C ALA A 164 -14.61 8.02 -13.79
N ILE A 165 -13.97 9.03 -14.36
CA ILE A 165 -13.19 10.03 -13.63
C ILE A 165 -14.07 11.11 -12.98
N ALA A 166 -15.21 11.44 -13.58
CA ALA A 166 -16.08 12.52 -13.13
C ALA A 166 -16.44 12.45 -11.62
N PRO A 167 -16.87 11.32 -11.03
CA PRO A 167 -17.19 11.24 -9.60
C PRO A 167 -15.96 11.45 -8.71
N PHE A 168 -14.77 11.02 -9.13
CA PHE A 168 -13.54 11.26 -8.37
C PHE A 168 -13.15 12.74 -8.35
N LEU A 169 -13.27 13.42 -9.49
CA LEU A 169 -13.03 14.86 -9.58
C LEU A 169 -14.06 15.64 -8.75
N LEU A 170 -15.33 15.26 -8.81
CA LEU A 170 -16.39 15.86 -8.00
C LEU A 170 -16.09 15.71 -6.50
N MET A 171 -15.71 14.51 -6.06
CA MET A 171 -15.35 14.24 -4.66
C MET A 171 -14.15 15.06 -4.21
N LEU A 172 -13.12 15.23 -5.05
CA LEU A 172 -11.95 16.06 -4.74
C LEU A 172 -12.32 17.54 -4.58
N VAL A 173 -13.19 18.06 -5.45
CA VAL A 173 -13.68 19.45 -5.38
C VAL A 173 -14.49 19.66 -4.11
N LEU A 174 -15.42 18.76 -3.79
CA LEU A 174 -16.24 18.84 -2.58
C LEU A 174 -15.42 18.77 -1.30
N ARG A 175 -14.42 17.88 -1.27
CA ARG A 175 -13.50 17.75 -0.13
C ARG A 175 -12.68 19.02 0.08
N ARG A 176 -12.17 19.62 -0.98
CA ARG A 176 -11.43 20.89 -0.90
C ARG A 176 -12.29 22.04 -0.38
N GLN A 177 -13.56 22.08 -0.76
CA GLN A 177 -14.49 23.09 -0.24
C GLN A 177 -14.82 22.86 1.24
N GLY A 178 -14.88 21.60 1.70
CA GLY A 178 -15.10 21.26 3.11
C GLY A 178 -13.91 21.64 4.01
N GLU A 179 -12.68 21.43 3.55
CA GLU A 179 -11.47 21.82 4.30
C GLU A 179 -11.35 23.35 4.45
N VAL A 180 -11.70 24.12 3.41
CA VAL A 180 -11.70 25.60 3.47
C VAL A 180 -12.75 26.14 4.43
N ARG A 181 -13.88 25.46 4.62
CA ARG A 181 -14.91 25.89 5.59
C ARG A 181 -14.51 25.69 7.05
N HIS A 182 -13.73 24.66 7.35
CA HIS A 182 -13.25 24.38 8.72
C HIS A 182 -12.14 25.32 9.19
N ASP A 183 -11.45 25.98 8.29
CA ASP A 183 -10.41 26.96 8.64
C ASP A 183 -10.97 28.36 8.97
N TYR A 184 -12.30 28.56 8.82
CA TYR A 184 -12.98 29.83 9.12
C TYR A 184 -13.89 29.77 10.37
N GLU A 185 -13.99 28.64 11.06
CA GLU A 185 -14.64 28.49 12.38
C GLU A 185 -13.58 28.31 13.48
#